data_c64d635ba91badd22388b01d92c3ea0c
#
_entry.id   c64d635ba91badd22388b01d92c3ea0c
#
_cell.length_a   1.000
_cell.length_b   1.000
_cell.length_c   1.000
_cell.angle_alpha   90.00
_cell.angle_beta   90.00
_cell.angle_gamma   90.00
#
_symmetry.space_group_name_H-M   'P 1'
#
loop_
_entity.id
_entity.type
_entity.pdbx_description
1 polymer ?
#
loop_
_entity_poly.entity_id
_entity_poly.type
_entity_poly.pdbx_seq_one_letter_code
_entity_poly.pdbx_strand_id
1 'polypeptide(L)'
;MLSELGFPGLLVGFALACEQFVAPSRVLFGQISDAHPLAQRHRVPYVLLGTALFCSLAVLSVPLIFRVGSLLQAGIQPALGLAIAALCGLFGLYGLAISLATTPYLALVIDRTTEAERPRAVGIIWCLLTVGIVIGAVLISTSLRDLDGITDPAVLEPALTAFMLRVALAVFAITVAATWAMEPPALGRRASGVGPREDGVTLAQAWTLIRSSPQVLIFFSFLILFTLALFLQDPVLESYAAQVFGMPIAATAQLNAFWGVGTLLGLLVAGVWVVPSMGKLGAARLGCRLIAASLLMLLLCGLTASVPLLKVVMVLFGLAAGIGTNSALCLMLDLTLPEVAGTFVGVWGLAQALSRALGKVVGGGLLDLGRLLSGSAAGHSPNPFPAYALVLGVEFVVALGALLLLDRVNVHQFREDTGRSLDQVLVAESL
;
A
#
# COMPACT_ATOMS: atom_id res chain seq x y z
N MET A 1 -7.22 16.86 -4.03
CA MET A 1 -8.44 16.39 -4.70
C MET A 1 -9.69 16.59 -3.83
N LEU A 2 -9.81 15.93 -2.68
CA LEU A 2 -11.02 15.98 -1.85
C LEU A 2 -11.26 17.35 -1.22
N SER A 3 -10.23 18.01 -0.70
CA SER A 3 -10.33 19.29 -0.02
C SER A 3 -10.37 20.49 -0.97
N GLU A 4 -9.50 20.48 -1.99
CA GLU A 4 -9.28 21.64 -2.85
C GLU A 4 -10.17 21.66 -4.10
N LEU A 5 -10.42 20.50 -4.69
CA LEU A 5 -11.19 20.37 -5.92
C LEU A 5 -12.61 19.82 -5.68
N GLY A 6 -12.96 19.50 -4.44
CA GLY A 6 -14.29 19.02 -4.05
C GLY A 6 -14.70 17.69 -4.72
N PHE A 7 -13.74 16.81 -5.03
CA PHE A 7 -14.05 15.52 -5.63
C PHE A 7 -14.87 14.65 -4.68
N PRO A 8 -15.82 13.84 -5.21
CA PRO A 8 -16.45 12.77 -4.46
C PRO A 8 -15.42 11.81 -3.89
N GLY A 9 -15.59 11.38 -2.63
CA GLY A 9 -14.66 10.46 -1.96
C GLY A 9 -14.55 9.13 -2.66
N LEU A 10 -15.68 8.60 -3.15
CA LEU A 10 -15.73 7.37 -3.94
C LEU A 10 -14.88 7.46 -5.22
N LEU A 11 -14.95 8.60 -5.93
CA LEU A 11 -14.17 8.83 -7.14
C LEU A 11 -12.67 8.80 -6.84
N VAL A 12 -12.24 9.51 -5.79
CA VAL A 12 -10.83 9.53 -5.38
C VAL A 12 -10.36 8.15 -4.93
N GLY A 13 -11.14 7.50 -4.07
CA GLY A 13 -10.83 6.15 -3.58
C GLY A 13 -10.74 5.13 -4.71
N PHE A 14 -11.66 5.16 -5.68
CA PHE A 14 -11.65 4.26 -6.83
C PHE A 14 -10.46 4.53 -7.77
N ALA A 15 -10.19 5.79 -8.11
CA ALA A 15 -9.03 6.15 -8.94
C ALA A 15 -7.73 5.67 -8.32
N LEU A 16 -7.52 5.92 -7.01
CA LEU A 16 -6.35 5.46 -6.28
C LEU A 16 -6.29 3.93 -6.10
N ALA A 17 -7.44 3.24 -6.13
CA ALA A 17 -7.50 1.78 -6.06
C ALA A 17 -7.05 1.12 -7.37
N CYS A 18 -7.19 1.81 -8.52
CA CYS A 18 -6.83 1.26 -9.83
C CYS A 18 -5.36 0.79 -9.88
N GLU A 19 -4.45 1.47 -9.19
CA GLU A 19 -3.05 1.05 -9.09
C GLU A 19 -2.88 -0.31 -8.40
N GLN A 20 -3.75 -0.63 -7.43
CA GLN A 20 -3.67 -1.88 -6.66
C GLN A 20 -4.35 -3.05 -7.37
N PHE A 21 -5.39 -2.79 -8.16
CA PHE A 21 -6.08 -3.83 -8.92
C PHE A 21 -5.18 -4.50 -9.97
N VAL A 22 -4.14 -3.83 -10.44
CA VAL A 22 -3.17 -4.39 -11.38
C VAL A 22 -2.01 -5.14 -10.70
N ALA A 23 -2.01 -5.26 -9.36
CA ALA A 23 -0.97 -5.98 -8.62
C ALA A 23 -0.69 -7.42 -9.11
N PRO A 24 -1.66 -8.21 -9.62
CA PRO A 24 -1.38 -9.53 -10.20
C PRO A 24 -0.38 -9.49 -11.37
N SER A 25 -0.25 -8.36 -12.06
CA SER A 25 0.72 -8.17 -13.16
C SER A 25 2.19 -8.34 -12.73
N ARG A 26 2.48 -8.25 -11.43
CA ARG A 26 3.82 -8.48 -10.88
C ARG A 26 4.39 -9.84 -11.28
N VAL A 27 3.53 -10.87 -11.28
CA VAL A 27 3.91 -12.23 -11.71
C VAL A 27 4.34 -12.22 -13.18
N LEU A 28 3.55 -11.57 -14.04
CA LEU A 28 3.86 -11.46 -15.47
C LEU A 28 5.18 -10.72 -15.73
N PHE A 29 5.40 -9.59 -15.05
CA PHE A 29 6.64 -8.83 -15.22
C PHE A 29 7.87 -9.55 -14.67
N GLY A 30 7.71 -10.37 -13.63
CA GLY A 30 8.74 -11.29 -13.18
C GLY A 30 9.14 -12.27 -14.30
N GLN A 31 8.18 -12.99 -14.86
CA GLN A 31 8.39 -13.94 -15.94
C GLN A 31 8.96 -13.28 -17.21
N ILE A 32 8.45 -12.12 -17.61
CA ILE A 32 8.95 -11.37 -18.78
C ILE A 32 10.42 -10.99 -18.58
N SER A 33 10.79 -10.49 -17.41
CA SER A 33 12.17 -10.10 -17.12
C SER A 33 13.13 -11.30 -17.06
N ASP A 34 12.62 -12.48 -16.67
CA ASP A 34 13.39 -13.72 -16.67
C ASP A 34 13.63 -14.25 -18.09
N ALA A 35 12.59 -14.20 -18.94
CA ALA A 35 12.61 -14.80 -20.26
C ALA A 35 13.27 -13.92 -21.34
N HIS A 36 13.15 -12.60 -21.25
CA HIS A 36 13.52 -11.66 -22.32
C HIS A 36 14.55 -10.64 -21.86
N PRO A 37 15.85 -10.83 -22.16
CA PRO A 37 16.86 -9.82 -21.84
C PRO A 37 16.68 -8.57 -22.74
N LEU A 38 16.66 -7.40 -22.14
CA LEU A 38 16.72 -6.11 -22.81
C LEU A 38 18.16 -5.57 -22.69
N ALA A 39 18.75 -5.09 -23.78
CA ALA A 39 20.13 -4.59 -23.80
C ALA A 39 21.15 -5.55 -23.11
N GLN A 40 21.01 -6.86 -23.37
CA GLN A 40 21.83 -7.92 -22.76
C GLN A 40 21.78 -8.00 -21.23
N ARG A 41 20.71 -7.51 -20.60
CA ARG A 41 20.47 -7.56 -19.16
C ARG A 41 19.03 -7.98 -18.89
N HIS A 42 18.79 -8.70 -17.79
CA HIS A 42 17.48 -9.26 -17.46
C HIS A 42 16.69 -8.36 -16.49
N ARG A 43 17.33 -7.53 -15.67
CA ARG A 43 16.70 -6.81 -14.56
C ARG A 43 16.74 -5.30 -14.72
N VAL A 44 17.94 -4.72 -14.80
CA VAL A 44 18.15 -3.26 -14.76
C VAL A 44 17.35 -2.51 -15.83
N PRO A 45 17.28 -2.95 -17.12
CA PRO A 45 16.51 -2.22 -18.12
C PRO A 45 15.03 -2.14 -17.81
N TYR A 46 14.44 -3.21 -17.22
CA TYR A 46 13.03 -3.23 -16.82
C TYR A 46 12.77 -2.30 -15.62
N VAL A 47 13.70 -2.26 -14.65
CA VAL A 47 13.64 -1.31 -13.53
C VAL A 47 13.64 0.12 -14.04
N LEU A 48 14.57 0.46 -14.94
CA LEU A 48 14.68 1.80 -15.50
C LEU A 48 13.46 2.19 -16.36
N LEU A 49 12.98 1.26 -17.21
CA LEU A 49 11.78 1.48 -18.03
C LEU A 49 10.55 1.71 -17.14
N GLY A 50 10.34 0.84 -16.16
CA GLY A 50 9.22 0.96 -15.22
C GLY A 50 9.31 2.27 -14.44
N THR A 51 10.50 2.66 -13.97
CA THR A 51 10.71 3.92 -13.24
C THR A 51 10.45 5.13 -14.13
N ALA A 52 10.93 5.14 -15.37
CA ALA A 52 10.67 6.23 -16.32
C ALA A 52 9.16 6.38 -16.60
N LEU A 53 8.46 5.24 -16.78
CA LEU A 53 7.02 5.23 -17.03
C LEU A 53 6.23 5.75 -15.83
N PHE A 54 6.45 5.24 -14.61
CA PHE A 54 5.68 5.72 -13.46
C PHE A 54 6.01 7.16 -13.10
N CYS A 55 7.25 7.62 -13.26
CA CYS A 55 7.63 9.02 -13.10
C CYS A 55 6.89 9.93 -14.09
N SER A 56 6.82 9.52 -15.36
CA SER A 56 6.09 10.27 -16.39
C SER A 56 4.59 10.32 -16.11
N LEU A 57 4.00 9.19 -15.72
CA LEU A 57 2.57 9.10 -15.38
C LEU A 57 2.24 9.91 -14.12
N ALA A 58 3.15 9.98 -13.14
CA ALA A 58 2.97 10.82 -11.96
C ALA A 58 2.93 12.32 -12.33
N VAL A 59 3.78 12.77 -13.24
CA VAL A 59 3.74 14.15 -13.74
C VAL A 59 2.44 14.43 -14.51
N LEU A 60 2.04 13.50 -15.40
CA LEU A 60 0.80 13.62 -16.18
C LEU A 60 -0.47 13.56 -15.33
N SER A 61 -0.42 12.99 -14.13
CA SER A 61 -1.58 12.93 -13.24
C SER A 61 -2.04 14.31 -12.79
N VAL A 62 -1.12 15.27 -12.62
CA VAL A 62 -1.45 16.62 -12.12
C VAL A 62 -2.40 17.35 -13.09
N PRO A 63 -2.04 17.61 -14.36
CA PRO A 63 -2.95 18.32 -15.26
C PRO A 63 -4.26 17.55 -15.51
N LEU A 64 -4.22 16.22 -15.51
CA LEU A 64 -5.43 15.43 -15.68
C LEU A 64 -6.40 15.58 -14.48
N ILE A 65 -5.87 15.63 -13.25
CA ILE A 65 -6.66 15.88 -12.04
C ILE A 65 -7.34 17.26 -12.12
N PHE A 66 -6.60 18.30 -12.49
CA PHE A 66 -7.18 19.65 -12.63
C PHE A 66 -8.24 19.69 -13.75
N ARG A 67 -8.01 18.97 -14.86
CA ARG A 67 -8.99 18.84 -15.94
C ARG A 67 -10.29 18.16 -15.49
N VAL A 68 -10.17 17.06 -14.72
CA VAL A 68 -11.35 16.41 -14.12
C VAL A 68 -12.08 17.38 -13.18
N GLY A 69 -11.34 18.13 -12.34
CA GLY A 69 -11.90 19.13 -11.44
C GLY A 69 -12.69 20.22 -12.17
N SER A 70 -12.14 20.78 -13.25
CA SER A 70 -12.80 21.81 -14.04
C SER A 70 -14.08 21.30 -14.73
N LEU A 71 -14.05 20.07 -15.26
CA LEU A 71 -15.23 19.46 -15.88
C LEU A 71 -16.31 19.09 -14.87
N LEU A 72 -15.92 18.69 -13.66
CA LEU A 72 -16.84 18.41 -12.56
C LEU A 72 -17.60 19.68 -12.15
N GLN A 73 -16.88 20.79 -12.00
CA GLN A 73 -17.48 22.09 -11.67
C GLN A 73 -18.37 22.63 -12.79
N ALA A 74 -17.97 22.41 -14.05
CA ALA A 74 -18.75 22.84 -15.22
C ALA A 74 -19.98 21.96 -15.49
N GLY A 75 -20.12 20.78 -14.88
CA GLY A 75 -21.25 19.87 -15.07
C GLY A 75 -21.37 19.23 -16.47
N ILE A 76 -20.28 19.19 -17.26
CA ILE A 76 -20.27 18.69 -18.65
C ILE A 76 -20.13 17.17 -18.64
N GLN A 77 -21.26 16.44 -18.54
CA GLN A 77 -21.32 15.00 -18.30
C GLN A 77 -20.52 14.11 -19.29
N PRO A 78 -20.63 14.25 -20.64
CA PRO A 78 -19.92 13.31 -21.52
C PRO A 78 -18.38 13.45 -21.44
N ALA A 79 -17.87 14.68 -21.35
CA ALA A 79 -16.45 14.95 -21.23
C ALA A 79 -15.91 14.54 -19.85
N LEU A 80 -16.70 14.70 -18.79
CA LEU A 80 -16.36 14.28 -17.42
C LEU A 80 -16.19 12.76 -17.35
N GLY A 81 -17.12 11.97 -17.91
CA GLY A 81 -17.02 10.51 -17.91
C GLY A 81 -15.73 10.02 -18.58
N LEU A 82 -15.37 10.61 -19.73
CA LEU A 82 -14.12 10.27 -20.43
C LEU A 82 -12.88 10.67 -19.61
N ALA A 83 -12.89 11.85 -18.97
CA ALA A 83 -11.78 12.32 -18.16
C ALA A 83 -11.59 11.47 -16.89
N ILE A 84 -12.67 11.03 -16.24
CA ILE A 84 -12.62 10.07 -15.12
C ILE A 84 -12.04 8.73 -15.57
N ALA A 85 -12.52 8.19 -16.73
CA ALA A 85 -11.98 6.94 -17.26
C ALA A 85 -10.48 7.07 -17.59
N ALA A 86 -10.05 8.21 -18.14
CA ALA A 86 -8.64 8.50 -18.38
C ALA A 86 -7.83 8.58 -17.09
N LEU A 87 -8.38 9.18 -16.02
CA LEU A 87 -7.73 9.25 -14.71
C LEU A 87 -7.56 7.85 -14.08
N CYS A 88 -8.62 7.04 -14.11
CA CYS A 88 -8.56 5.65 -13.63
C CYS A 88 -7.57 4.82 -14.45
N GLY A 89 -7.59 4.97 -15.78
CA GLY A 89 -6.64 4.32 -16.69
C GLY A 89 -5.20 4.73 -16.42
N LEU A 90 -4.95 6.03 -16.16
CA LEU A 90 -3.63 6.56 -15.81
C LEU A 90 -3.12 5.93 -14.50
N PHE A 91 -3.96 5.85 -13.44
CA PHE A 91 -3.55 5.19 -12.20
C PHE A 91 -3.37 3.68 -12.36
N GLY A 92 -4.16 3.01 -13.22
CA GLY A 92 -3.92 1.63 -13.60
C GLY A 92 -2.57 1.43 -14.29
N LEU A 93 -2.25 2.27 -15.30
CA LEU A 93 -0.94 2.26 -15.98
C LEU A 93 0.21 2.59 -15.01
N TYR A 94 -0.01 3.51 -14.08
CA TYR A 94 0.94 3.84 -13.02
C TYR A 94 1.25 2.61 -12.15
N GLY A 95 0.24 1.86 -11.72
CA GLY A 95 0.41 0.61 -10.98
C GLY A 95 1.14 -0.48 -11.78
N LEU A 96 0.86 -0.59 -13.10
CA LEU A 96 1.61 -1.48 -13.99
C LEU A 96 3.08 -1.07 -14.09
N ALA A 97 3.37 0.22 -14.24
CA ALA A 97 4.73 0.74 -14.31
C ALA A 97 5.51 0.53 -13.01
N ILE A 98 4.87 0.73 -11.84
CA ILE A 98 5.46 0.37 -10.54
C ILE A 98 5.76 -1.13 -10.47
N SER A 99 4.83 -1.98 -10.90
CA SER A 99 5.03 -3.44 -10.90
C SER A 99 6.17 -3.86 -11.81
N LEU A 100 6.31 -3.21 -12.98
CA LEU A 100 7.40 -3.39 -13.93
C LEU A 100 8.76 -2.97 -13.33
N ALA A 101 8.81 -1.94 -12.48
CA ALA A 101 10.04 -1.50 -11.83
C ALA A 101 10.39 -2.38 -10.61
N THR A 102 9.43 -2.61 -9.72
CA THR A 102 9.68 -3.20 -8.40
C THR A 102 9.93 -4.71 -8.46
N THR A 103 9.26 -5.45 -9.34
CA THR A 103 9.41 -6.91 -9.42
C THR A 103 10.81 -7.33 -9.91
N PRO A 104 11.33 -6.79 -11.04
CA PRO A 104 12.72 -7.09 -11.45
C PRO A 104 13.76 -6.54 -10.46
N TYR A 105 13.47 -5.43 -9.76
CA TYR A 105 14.35 -4.92 -8.71
C TYR A 105 14.50 -5.91 -7.54
N LEU A 106 13.40 -6.45 -7.03
CA LEU A 106 13.46 -7.47 -5.97
C LEU A 106 14.17 -8.75 -6.45
N ALA A 107 13.95 -9.15 -7.70
CA ALA A 107 14.68 -10.26 -8.30
C ALA A 107 16.18 -9.97 -8.40
N LEU A 108 16.57 -8.73 -8.78
CA LEU A 108 17.98 -8.30 -8.81
C LEU A 108 18.63 -8.40 -7.42
N VAL A 109 17.90 -8.03 -6.35
CA VAL A 109 18.37 -8.18 -4.97
C VAL A 109 18.62 -9.66 -4.63
N ILE A 110 17.70 -10.55 -5.00
CA ILE A 110 17.83 -11.99 -4.80
C ILE A 110 19.04 -12.55 -5.58
N ASP A 111 19.23 -12.10 -6.83
CA ASP A 111 20.33 -12.52 -7.69
C ASP A 111 21.72 -12.07 -7.17
N ARG A 112 21.73 -11.02 -6.31
CA ARG A 112 22.96 -10.41 -5.76
C ARG A 112 23.22 -10.72 -4.29
N THR A 113 22.37 -11.49 -3.65
CA THR A 113 22.51 -11.86 -2.24
C THR A 113 22.52 -13.37 -2.07
N THR A 114 23.36 -13.86 -1.16
CA THR A 114 23.32 -15.26 -0.71
C THR A 114 22.08 -15.48 0.18
N GLU A 115 21.67 -16.73 0.36
CA GLU A 115 20.51 -17.05 1.23
C GLU A 115 20.66 -16.50 2.66
N ALA A 116 21.88 -16.50 3.19
CA ALA A 116 22.17 -15.97 4.52
C ALA A 116 22.07 -14.43 4.59
N GLU A 117 22.34 -13.73 3.50
CA GLU A 117 22.31 -12.26 3.43
C GLU A 117 20.93 -11.69 3.07
N ARG A 118 20.06 -12.48 2.42
CA ARG A 118 18.72 -12.04 1.96
C ARG A 118 17.87 -11.39 3.05
N PRO A 119 17.74 -11.95 4.27
CA PRO A 119 16.94 -11.31 5.31
C PRO A 119 17.45 -9.91 5.68
N ARG A 120 18.78 -9.75 5.74
CA ARG A 120 19.41 -8.46 6.02
C ARG A 120 19.18 -7.45 4.89
N ALA A 121 19.35 -7.87 3.63
CA ALA A 121 19.12 -7.04 2.46
C ALA A 121 17.66 -6.56 2.38
N VAL A 122 16.70 -7.47 2.57
CA VAL A 122 15.27 -7.14 2.62
C VAL A 122 14.97 -6.16 3.76
N GLY A 123 15.53 -6.39 4.95
CA GLY A 123 15.39 -5.47 6.09
C GLY A 123 15.89 -4.06 5.77
N ILE A 124 17.05 -3.93 5.14
CA ILE A 124 17.62 -2.64 4.71
C ILE A 124 16.70 -1.96 3.70
N ILE A 125 16.17 -2.68 2.71
CA ILE A 125 15.28 -2.14 1.69
C ILE A 125 14.00 -1.58 2.35
N TRP A 126 13.39 -2.30 3.29
CA TRP A 126 12.21 -1.83 4.01
C TRP A 126 12.50 -0.61 4.89
N CYS A 127 13.67 -0.57 5.54
CA CYS A 127 14.11 0.62 6.26
C CYS A 127 14.29 1.83 5.33
N LEU A 128 14.96 1.65 4.17
CA LEU A 128 15.14 2.70 3.19
C LEU A 128 13.81 3.18 2.59
N LEU A 129 12.85 2.26 2.35
CA LEU A 129 11.50 2.61 1.93
C LEU A 129 10.82 3.54 2.94
N THR A 130 10.88 3.19 4.23
CA THR A 130 10.28 3.99 5.31
C THR A 130 10.97 5.35 5.45
N VAL A 131 12.29 5.38 5.39
CA VAL A 131 13.07 6.63 5.38
C VAL A 131 12.68 7.50 4.15
N GLY A 132 12.51 6.87 2.98
CA GLY A 132 12.05 7.55 1.76
C GLY A 132 10.67 8.20 1.94
N ILE A 133 9.72 7.54 2.61
CA ILE A 133 8.41 8.11 2.94
C ILE A 133 8.55 9.37 3.80
N VAL A 134 9.39 9.32 4.83
CA VAL A 134 9.65 10.48 5.72
C VAL A 134 10.29 11.64 4.95
N ILE A 135 11.33 11.35 4.15
CA ILE A 135 12.00 12.36 3.32
C ILE A 135 11.00 12.97 2.33
N GLY A 136 10.20 12.14 1.65
CA GLY A 136 9.17 12.60 0.72
C GLY A 136 8.16 13.54 1.38
N ALA A 137 7.65 13.17 2.54
CA ALA A 137 6.71 14.01 3.30
C ALA A 137 7.33 15.36 3.71
N VAL A 138 8.60 15.37 4.14
CA VAL A 138 9.33 16.62 4.46
C VAL A 138 9.53 17.47 3.20
N LEU A 139 9.92 16.87 2.08
CA LEU A 139 10.09 17.59 0.81
C LEU A 139 8.78 18.21 0.32
N ILE A 140 7.66 17.47 0.39
CA ILE A 140 6.33 18.00 0.05
C ILE A 140 6.01 19.18 0.96
N SER A 141 6.12 19.00 2.28
CA SER A 141 5.79 20.03 3.27
C SER A 141 6.62 21.31 3.09
N THR A 142 7.91 21.20 2.79
CA THR A 142 8.78 22.36 2.63
C THR A 142 8.63 23.03 1.26
N SER A 143 8.46 22.24 0.20
CA SER A 143 8.41 22.76 -1.18
C SER A 143 7.05 23.36 -1.55
N LEU A 144 5.95 22.91 -0.89
CA LEU A 144 4.60 23.41 -1.17
C LEU A 144 4.14 24.45 -0.15
N ARG A 145 4.99 24.84 0.79
CA ARG A 145 4.63 25.80 1.85
C ARG A 145 4.19 27.15 1.27
N ASP A 146 4.83 27.59 0.21
CA ASP A 146 4.53 28.88 -0.43
C ASP A 146 3.20 28.88 -1.21
N LEU A 147 2.62 27.69 -1.40
CA LEU A 147 1.31 27.48 -2.03
C LEU A 147 0.17 27.41 -1.02
N ASP A 148 0.47 27.45 0.28
CA ASP A 148 -0.55 27.42 1.32
C ASP A 148 -1.48 28.63 1.22
N GLY A 149 -2.80 28.37 1.16
CA GLY A 149 -3.82 29.40 1.01
C GLY A 149 -4.11 29.84 -0.43
N ILE A 150 -3.36 29.35 -1.43
CA ILE A 150 -3.65 29.59 -2.84
C ILE A 150 -4.68 28.56 -3.30
N THR A 151 -5.83 29.02 -3.76
CA THR A 151 -6.91 28.16 -4.29
C THR A 151 -7.10 28.27 -5.80
N ASP A 152 -6.38 29.20 -6.45
CA ASP A 152 -6.48 29.43 -7.89
C ASP A 152 -5.81 28.27 -8.68
N PRO A 153 -6.60 27.49 -9.45
CA PRO A 153 -6.07 26.40 -10.27
C PRO A 153 -5.00 26.84 -11.28
N ALA A 154 -5.10 28.08 -11.78
CA ALA A 154 -4.13 28.61 -12.77
C ALA A 154 -2.72 28.78 -12.18
N VAL A 155 -2.62 28.94 -10.86
CA VAL A 155 -1.34 29.05 -10.13
C VAL A 155 -0.91 27.67 -9.61
N LEU A 156 -1.86 26.89 -9.07
CA LEU A 156 -1.57 25.59 -8.45
C LEU A 156 -1.12 24.53 -9.45
N GLU A 157 -1.80 24.42 -10.61
CA GLU A 157 -1.49 23.39 -11.60
C GLU A 157 -0.06 23.44 -12.10
N PRO A 158 0.47 24.58 -12.61
CA PRO A 158 1.86 24.65 -13.07
C PRO A 158 2.87 24.48 -11.94
N ALA A 159 2.59 24.99 -10.74
CA ALA A 159 3.48 24.83 -9.59
C ALA A 159 3.60 23.39 -9.14
N LEU A 160 2.47 22.67 -9.01
CA LEU A 160 2.45 21.25 -8.67
C LEU A 160 3.07 20.39 -9.78
N THR A 161 2.82 20.71 -11.05
CA THR A 161 3.43 20.00 -12.18
C THR A 161 4.96 20.16 -12.17
N ALA A 162 5.47 21.37 -11.94
CA ALA A 162 6.89 21.63 -11.82
C ALA A 162 7.53 20.94 -10.61
N PHE A 163 6.81 20.88 -9.48
CA PHE A 163 7.23 20.12 -8.30
C PHE A 163 7.34 18.62 -8.63
N MET A 164 6.29 18.03 -9.19
CA MET A 164 6.25 16.61 -9.56
C MET A 164 7.32 16.27 -10.58
N LEU A 165 7.61 17.16 -11.56
CA LEU A 165 8.68 16.94 -12.53
C LEU A 165 10.06 16.88 -11.84
N ARG A 166 10.33 17.80 -10.89
CA ARG A 166 11.59 17.79 -10.12
C ARG A 166 11.75 16.51 -9.31
N VAL A 167 10.68 16.07 -8.64
CA VAL A 167 10.66 14.81 -7.87
C VAL A 167 10.87 13.62 -8.80
N ALA A 168 10.17 13.57 -9.94
CA ALA A 168 10.30 12.50 -10.93
C ALA A 168 11.73 12.38 -11.48
N LEU A 169 12.36 13.51 -11.82
CA LEU A 169 13.74 13.53 -12.29
C LEU A 169 14.72 13.08 -11.19
N ALA A 170 14.52 13.51 -9.95
CA ALA A 170 15.34 13.08 -8.82
C ALA A 170 15.21 11.58 -8.56
N VAL A 171 13.98 11.04 -8.54
CA VAL A 171 13.72 9.59 -8.35
C VAL A 171 14.35 8.79 -9.49
N PHE A 172 14.21 9.22 -10.74
CA PHE A 172 14.81 8.54 -11.87
C PHE A 172 16.35 8.56 -11.78
N ALA A 173 16.95 9.70 -11.46
CA ALA A 173 18.39 9.83 -11.30
C ALA A 173 18.94 8.93 -10.17
N ILE A 174 18.25 8.89 -9.02
CA ILE A 174 18.60 8.00 -7.91
C ILE A 174 18.50 6.54 -8.35
N THR A 175 17.45 6.17 -9.09
CA THR A 175 17.28 4.79 -9.58
C THR A 175 18.40 4.40 -10.55
N VAL A 176 18.79 5.30 -11.48
CA VAL A 176 19.92 5.09 -12.36
C VAL A 176 21.20 4.89 -11.55
N ALA A 177 21.46 5.77 -10.58
CA ALA A 177 22.66 5.68 -9.73
C ALA A 177 22.68 4.39 -8.89
N ALA A 178 21.54 4.02 -8.31
CA ALA A 178 21.41 2.81 -7.49
C ALA A 178 21.54 1.50 -8.28
N THR A 179 21.14 1.51 -9.55
CA THR A 179 21.22 0.32 -10.42
C THR A 179 22.46 0.29 -11.31
N TRP A 180 23.28 1.36 -11.26
CA TRP A 180 24.50 1.46 -12.05
C TRP A 180 25.46 0.31 -11.75
N ALA A 181 25.88 -0.39 -12.80
CA ALA A 181 26.79 -1.54 -12.70
C ALA A 181 26.33 -2.71 -11.83
N MET A 182 25.07 -2.72 -11.34
CA MET A 182 24.56 -3.79 -10.51
C MET A 182 24.36 -5.10 -11.29
N GLU A 183 24.17 -5.04 -12.61
CA GLU A 183 23.99 -6.19 -13.48
C GLU A 183 25.02 -6.17 -14.61
N PRO A 184 26.01 -7.11 -14.64
CA PRO A 184 26.93 -7.23 -15.76
C PRO A 184 26.18 -7.71 -17.02
N PRO A 185 26.66 -7.33 -18.23
CA PRO A 185 26.07 -7.86 -19.46
C PRO A 185 26.10 -9.37 -19.49
N ALA A 186 25.01 -9.98 -19.93
CA ALA A 186 24.87 -11.44 -20.06
C ALA A 186 25.66 -11.96 -21.27
N LEU A 187 26.98 -11.77 -21.29
CA LEU A 187 27.86 -12.33 -22.30
C LEU A 187 27.94 -13.85 -22.10
N GLY A 188 27.12 -14.58 -22.84
CA GLY A 188 27.28 -16.04 -23.00
C GLY A 188 26.92 -16.90 -21.81
N ARG A 189 26.36 -16.36 -20.74
CA ARG A 189 25.78 -17.17 -19.69
C ARG A 189 24.44 -17.72 -20.20
N ARG A 190 24.46 -18.94 -20.75
CA ARG A 190 23.24 -19.76 -20.80
C ARG A 190 22.60 -19.61 -19.42
N ALA A 191 21.31 -19.29 -19.40
CA ALA A 191 20.52 -19.32 -18.19
C ALA A 191 20.94 -20.56 -17.41
N SER A 192 21.70 -20.34 -16.33
CA SER A 192 22.13 -21.45 -15.48
C SER A 192 20.84 -22.00 -14.91
N GLY A 193 20.40 -23.11 -15.49
CA GLY A 193 19.42 -24.11 -15.14
C GLY A 193 18.48 -23.93 -13.96
N VAL A 194 17.99 -22.72 -13.72
CA VAL A 194 16.70 -22.52 -13.09
C VAL A 194 15.72 -22.55 -14.25
N GLY A 195 15.29 -23.75 -14.63
CA GLY A 195 14.14 -23.95 -15.49
C GLY A 195 13.00 -23.08 -15.00
N PRO A 196 11.93 -22.83 -15.79
CA PRO A 196 10.72 -22.21 -15.27
C PRO A 196 10.49 -22.91 -13.94
N ARG A 197 10.50 -22.14 -12.84
CA ARG A 197 10.15 -22.72 -11.53
C ARG A 197 8.80 -23.36 -11.77
N GLU A 198 8.78 -24.70 -11.80
CA GLU A 198 7.56 -25.51 -11.90
C GLU A 198 6.60 -25.18 -10.74
N ASP A 199 7.08 -24.45 -9.77
CA ASP A 199 6.35 -23.95 -8.60
C ASP A 199 5.49 -22.70 -8.87
N GLY A 200 5.22 -22.34 -10.10
CA GLY A 200 4.27 -21.30 -10.45
C GLY A 200 2.84 -21.75 -10.16
N VAL A 201 2.48 -21.88 -8.86
CA VAL A 201 1.11 -22.18 -8.47
C VAL A 201 0.22 -21.12 -9.08
N THR A 202 -0.67 -21.57 -9.97
CA THR A 202 -1.64 -20.69 -10.63
C THR A 202 -2.59 -20.10 -9.59
N LEU A 203 -3.19 -18.94 -9.90
CA LEU A 203 -4.25 -18.32 -9.06
C LEU A 203 -5.36 -19.32 -8.71
N ALA A 204 -5.67 -20.27 -9.60
CA ALA A 204 -6.65 -21.32 -9.37
C ALA A 204 -6.18 -22.33 -8.30
N GLN A 205 -4.93 -22.75 -8.33
CA GLN A 205 -4.33 -23.64 -7.31
C GLN A 205 -4.23 -22.93 -5.97
N ALA A 206 -3.84 -21.64 -5.95
CA ALA A 206 -3.84 -20.83 -4.74
C ALA A 206 -5.24 -20.73 -4.12
N TRP A 207 -6.28 -20.54 -4.95
CA TRP A 207 -7.67 -20.52 -4.49
C TRP A 207 -8.15 -21.86 -3.93
N THR A 208 -7.72 -22.97 -4.55
CA THR A 208 -8.01 -24.33 -4.06
C THR A 208 -7.34 -24.55 -2.70
N LEU A 209 -6.08 -24.10 -2.55
CA LEU A 209 -5.34 -24.18 -1.29
C LEU A 209 -6.00 -23.38 -0.17
N ILE A 210 -6.48 -22.14 -0.46
CA ILE A 210 -7.21 -21.32 0.52
C ILE A 210 -8.50 -22.02 0.97
N ARG A 211 -9.18 -22.74 0.09
CA ARG A 211 -10.41 -23.46 0.40
C ARG A 211 -10.20 -24.82 1.08
N SER A 212 -8.99 -25.35 1.07
CA SER A 212 -8.69 -26.69 1.57
C SER A 212 -8.80 -26.82 3.09
N SER A 213 -8.60 -25.74 3.84
CA SER A 213 -8.67 -25.74 5.30
C SER A 213 -9.44 -24.54 5.85
N PRO A 214 -10.35 -24.73 6.82
CA PRO A 214 -11.02 -23.63 7.52
C PRO A 214 -10.05 -22.67 8.20
N GLN A 215 -8.91 -23.15 8.69
CA GLN A 215 -7.89 -22.33 9.34
C GLN A 215 -7.18 -21.40 8.35
N VAL A 216 -6.94 -21.88 7.13
CA VAL A 216 -6.40 -21.03 6.03
C VAL A 216 -7.36 -19.89 5.73
N LEU A 217 -8.67 -20.18 5.62
CA LEU A 217 -9.68 -19.17 5.35
C LEU A 217 -9.77 -18.13 6.48
N ILE A 218 -9.75 -18.57 7.75
CA ILE A 218 -9.74 -17.68 8.92
C ILE A 218 -8.52 -16.76 8.89
N PHE A 219 -7.33 -17.31 8.61
CA PHE A 219 -6.08 -16.54 8.55
C PHE A 219 -6.11 -15.50 7.42
N PHE A 220 -6.54 -15.88 6.20
CA PHE A 220 -6.67 -14.92 5.10
C PHE A 220 -7.74 -13.86 5.36
N SER A 221 -8.87 -14.24 5.97
CA SER A 221 -9.90 -13.28 6.40
C SER A 221 -9.35 -12.30 7.44
N PHE A 222 -8.55 -12.78 8.39
CA PHE A 222 -7.82 -11.94 9.33
C PHE A 222 -6.91 -10.96 8.59
N LEU A 223 -6.10 -11.41 7.63
CA LEU A 223 -5.19 -10.55 6.88
C LEU A 223 -5.93 -9.46 6.08
N ILE A 224 -7.07 -9.80 5.50
CA ILE A 224 -7.92 -8.85 4.78
C ILE A 224 -8.42 -7.77 5.75
N LEU A 225 -9.04 -8.15 6.88
CA LEU A 225 -9.53 -7.18 7.86
C LEU A 225 -8.39 -6.39 8.51
N PHE A 226 -7.25 -7.02 8.79
CA PHE A 226 -6.07 -6.36 9.32
C PHE A 226 -5.53 -5.28 8.36
N THR A 227 -5.45 -5.61 7.07
CA THR A 227 -5.01 -4.65 6.05
C THR A 227 -6.03 -3.52 5.85
N LEU A 228 -7.33 -3.83 5.88
CA LEU A 228 -8.39 -2.82 5.85
C LEU A 228 -8.28 -1.87 7.05
N ALA A 229 -8.06 -2.41 8.26
CA ALA A 229 -7.89 -1.63 9.49
C ALA A 229 -6.63 -0.74 9.51
N LEU A 230 -5.72 -0.90 8.56
CA LEU A 230 -4.52 -0.07 8.42
C LEU A 230 -4.64 0.99 7.32
N PHE A 231 -5.52 0.79 6.33
CA PHE A 231 -5.49 1.57 5.09
C PHE A 231 -6.86 2.12 4.65
N LEU A 232 -7.94 1.90 5.42
CA LEU A 232 -9.27 2.39 5.04
C LEU A 232 -9.36 3.92 5.10
N GLN A 233 -8.68 4.55 6.06
CA GLN A 233 -8.58 6.01 6.17
C GLN A 233 -7.62 6.65 5.17
N ASP A 234 -6.76 5.87 4.49
CA ASP A 234 -5.69 6.37 3.61
C ASP A 234 -6.17 7.43 2.60
N PRO A 235 -7.28 7.23 1.84
CA PRO A 235 -7.75 8.21 0.88
C PRO A 235 -8.34 9.48 1.50
N VAL A 236 -8.67 9.48 2.80
CA VAL A 236 -9.42 10.56 3.46
C VAL A 236 -8.63 11.27 4.58
N LEU A 237 -7.49 10.71 5.02
CA LEU A 237 -6.72 11.20 6.16
C LEU A 237 -6.24 12.65 5.98
N GLU A 238 -5.71 12.99 4.82
CA GLU A 238 -5.25 14.34 4.53
C GLU A 238 -6.41 15.35 4.51
N SER A 239 -7.56 14.95 3.94
CA SER A 239 -8.77 15.77 3.97
C SER A 239 -9.32 15.94 5.38
N TYR A 240 -9.25 14.90 6.21
CA TYR A 240 -9.62 14.94 7.62
C TYR A 240 -8.80 15.99 8.36
N ALA A 241 -7.47 15.96 8.18
CA ALA A 241 -6.57 16.93 8.78
C ALA A 241 -6.83 18.36 8.28
N ALA A 242 -7.10 18.54 6.98
CA ALA A 242 -7.38 19.85 6.41
C ALA A 242 -8.73 20.41 6.87
N GLN A 243 -9.81 19.62 6.82
CA GLN A 243 -11.16 20.09 7.04
C GLN A 243 -11.56 20.13 8.53
N VAL A 244 -11.09 19.21 9.36
CA VAL A 244 -11.43 19.15 10.79
C VAL A 244 -10.45 19.93 11.65
N PHE A 245 -9.14 19.90 11.30
CA PHE A 245 -8.10 20.58 12.10
C PHE A 245 -7.61 21.88 11.48
N GLY A 246 -8.11 22.26 10.30
CA GLY A 246 -7.67 23.49 9.61
C GLY A 246 -6.20 23.47 9.18
N MET A 247 -5.63 22.28 8.97
CA MET A 247 -4.21 22.16 8.60
C MET A 247 -4.02 22.57 7.12
N PRO A 248 -3.00 23.39 6.81
CA PRO A 248 -2.63 23.68 5.44
C PRO A 248 -2.12 22.42 4.71
N ILE A 249 -2.23 22.39 3.37
CA ILE A 249 -1.89 21.23 2.54
C ILE A 249 -0.46 20.74 2.80
N ALA A 250 0.49 21.66 2.87
CA ALA A 250 1.89 21.34 3.16
C ALA A 250 2.07 20.65 4.52
N ALA A 251 1.24 21.01 5.52
CA ALA A 251 1.31 20.42 6.84
C ALA A 251 0.61 19.05 6.92
N THR A 252 -0.43 18.78 6.11
CA THR A 252 -1.09 17.46 6.10
C THR A 252 -0.13 16.35 5.64
N ALA A 253 0.76 16.65 4.69
CA ALA A 253 1.79 15.70 4.24
C ALA A 253 2.73 15.25 5.36
N GLN A 254 2.96 16.09 6.39
CA GLN A 254 3.78 15.71 7.55
C GLN A 254 3.19 14.55 8.35
N LEU A 255 1.86 14.33 8.30
CA LEU A 255 1.22 13.20 8.99
C LEU A 255 1.77 11.87 8.54
N ASN A 256 2.08 11.73 7.25
CA ASN A 256 2.73 10.54 6.69
C ASN A 256 4.15 10.35 7.26
N ALA A 257 4.89 11.44 7.53
CA ALA A 257 6.20 11.35 8.19
C ALA A 257 6.07 10.87 9.64
N PHE A 258 5.13 11.41 10.42
CA PHE A 258 4.86 10.96 11.79
C PHE A 258 4.44 9.50 11.84
N TRP A 259 3.55 9.08 10.93
CA TRP A 259 3.15 7.68 10.79
C TRP A 259 4.36 6.80 10.42
N GLY A 260 5.19 7.22 9.46
CA GLY A 260 6.37 6.48 9.01
C GLY A 260 7.40 6.31 10.12
N VAL A 261 7.71 7.37 10.91
CA VAL A 261 8.61 7.28 12.07
C VAL A 261 8.03 6.31 13.10
N GLY A 262 6.74 6.41 13.41
CA GLY A 262 6.07 5.48 14.30
C GLY A 262 6.18 4.03 13.82
N THR A 263 5.94 3.79 12.52
CA THR A 263 6.02 2.45 11.91
C THR A 263 7.42 1.87 12.01
N LEU A 264 8.45 2.66 11.73
CA LEU A 264 9.84 2.22 11.85
C LEU A 264 10.18 1.81 13.29
N LEU A 265 9.79 2.64 14.26
CA LEU A 265 9.97 2.33 15.69
C LEU A 265 9.18 1.07 16.07
N GLY A 266 7.95 0.92 15.58
CA GLY A 266 7.11 -0.25 15.82
C GLY A 266 7.71 -1.54 15.27
N LEU A 267 8.26 -1.51 14.06
CA LEU A 267 8.97 -2.65 13.46
C LEU A 267 10.18 -3.07 14.30
N LEU A 268 10.99 -2.11 14.76
CA LEU A 268 12.16 -2.37 15.60
C LEU A 268 11.76 -2.94 16.96
N VAL A 269 10.81 -2.30 17.64
CA VAL A 269 10.30 -2.75 18.96
C VAL A 269 9.68 -4.15 18.86
N ALA A 270 8.94 -4.42 17.80
CA ALA A 270 8.35 -5.74 17.55
C ALA A 270 9.43 -6.81 17.38
N GLY A 271 10.45 -6.55 16.54
CA GLY A 271 11.50 -7.53 16.24
C GLY A 271 12.40 -7.82 17.41
N VAL A 272 12.77 -6.78 18.20
CA VAL A 272 13.75 -6.90 19.28
C VAL A 272 13.12 -7.36 20.60
N TRP A 273 11.91 -6.88 20.93
CA TRP A 273 11.33 -7.09 22.27
C TRP A 273 9.96 -7.80 22.26
N VAL A 274 9.00 -7.34 21.46
CA VAL A 274 7.61 -7.82 21.57
C VAL A 274 7.48 -9.26 21.10
N VAL A 275 7.97 -9.60 19.91
CA VAL A 275 7.88 -10.96 19.35
C VAL A 275 8.69 -11.97 20.19
N PRO A 276 9.94 -11.67 20.64
CA PRO A 276 10.69 -12.56 21.51
C PRO A 276 10.04 -12.79 22.89
N SER A 277 9.38 -11.76 23.45
CA SER A 277 8.82 -11.84 24.82
C SER A 277 7.43 -12.49 24.89
N MET A 278 6.55 -12.21 23.90
CA MET A 278 5.15 -12.62 23.92
C MET A 278 4.82 -13.74 22.91
N GLY A 279 5.79 -14.12 22.08
CA GLY A 279 5.57 -14.99 20.92
C GLY A 279 4.83 -14.30 19.79
N LYS A 280 4.82 -14.91 18.60
CA LYS A 280 4.30 -14.30 17.36
C LYS A 280 2.80 -14.00 17.42
N LEU A 281 2.01 -14.94 17.94
CA LEU A 281 0.55 -14.76 18.07
C LEU A 281 0.19 -13.71 19.13
N GLY A 282 0.90 -13.71 20.28
CA GLY A 282 0.73 -12.70 21.32
C GLY A 282 1.07 -11.29 20.84
N ALA A 283 2.16 -11.17 20.10
CA ALA A 283 2.60 -9.91 19.49
C ALA A 283 1.61 -9.41 18.43
N ALA A 284 1.06 -10.30 17.59
CA ALA A 284 0.03 -9.94 16.62
C ALA A 284 -1.26 -9.44 17.29
N ARG A 285 -1.69 -10.10 18.38
CA ARG A 285 -2.84 -9.64 19.20
C ARG A 285 -2.60 -8.28 19.81
N LEU A 286 -1.39 -8.04 20.35
CA LEU A 286 -1.01 -6.73 20.87
C LEU A 286 -1.06 -5.68 19.76
N GLY A 287 -0.50 -5.96 18.59
CA GLY A 287 -0.54 -5.07 17.44
C GLY A 287 -1.97 -4.70 17.04
N CYS A 288 -2.88 -5.68 16.92
CA CYS A 288 -4.29 -5.42 16.60
C CYS A 288 -5.00 -4.56 17.68
N ARG A 289 -4.72 -4.80 18.96
CA ARG A 289 -5.27 -3.97 20.06
C ARG A 289 -4.77 -2.54 20.00
N LEU A 290 -3.49 -2.36 19.76
CA LEU A 290 -2.87 -1.03 19.64
C LEU A 290 -3.40 -0.28 18.40
N ILE A 291 -3.62 -0.97 17.28
CA ILE A 291 -4.25 -0.39 16.08
C ILE A 291 -5.67 0.08 16.41
N ALA A 292 -6.50 -0.78 17.02
CA ALA A 292 -7.85 -0.40 17.41
C ALA A 292 -7.85 0.78 18.39
N ALA A 293 -6.99 0.78 19.40
CA ALA A 293 -6.85 1.89 20.36
C ALA A 293 -6.41 3.18 19.65
N SER A 294 -5.46 3.13 18.73
CA SER A 294 -5.00 4.30 17.97
C SER A 294 -6.06 4.85 17.04
N LEU A 295 -6.87 4.00 16.40
CA LEU A 295 -8.01 4.42 15.57
C LEU A 295 -9.10 5.09 16.42
N LEU A 296 -9.38 4.56 17.60
CA LEU A 296 -10.30 5.21 18.55
C LEU A 296 -9.74 6.57 18.99
N MET A 297 -8.44 6.66 19.30
CA MET A 297 -7.79 7.92 19.63
C MET A 297 -7.85 8.92 18.45
N LEU A 298 -7.66 8.44 17.20
CA LEU A 298 -7.75 9.26 16.00
C LEU A 298 -9.17 9.83 15.81
N LEU A 299 -10.19 9.00 16.07
CA LEU A 299 -11.58 9.42 16.07
C LEU A 299 -11.85 10.47 17.16
N LEU A 300 -11.44 10.23 18.41
CA LEU A 300 -11.64 11.13 19.53
C LEU A 300 -10.86 12.45 19.38
N CYS A 301 -9.70 12.40 18.73
CA CYS A 301 -8.88 13.58 18.43
C CYS A 301 -9.65 14.62 17.60
N GLY A 302 -10.52 14.17 16.68
CA GLY A 302 -11.36 15.06 15.89
C GLY A 302 -12.35 15.92 16.72
N LEU A 303 -12.72 15.46 17.91
CA LEU A 303 -13.57 16.24 18.81
C LEU A 303 -12.82 17.45 19.43
N THR A 304 -11.50 17.32 19.57
CA THR A 304 -10.66 18.37 20.17
C THR A 304 -10.09 19.34 19.15
N ALA A 305 -10.06 18.96 17.87
CA ALA A 305 -9.43 19.69 16.76
C ALA A 305 -7.96 20.10 17.05
N SER A 306 -7.26 19.36 17.91
CA SER A 306 -5.90 19.67 18.36
C SER A 306 -4.85 19.05 17.42
N VAL A 307 -4.16 19.89 16.65
CA VAL A 307 -3.08 19.46 15.72
C VAL A 307 -1.92 18.76 16.45
N PRO A 308 -1.43 19.24 17.61
CA PRO A 308 -0.38 18.51 18.34
C PRO A 308 -0.82 17.11 18.76
N LEU A 309 -2.07 16.95 19.22
CA LEU A 309 -2.61 15.65 19.60
C LEU A 309 -2.72 14.72 18.38
N LEU A 310 -3.17 15.23 17.23
CA LEU A 310 -3.22 14.48 15.97
C LEU A 310 -1.84 13.92 15.58
N LYS A 311 -0.79 14.73 15.66
CA LYS A 311 0.59 14.32 15.36
C LYS A 311 1.06 13.17 16.28
N VAL A 312 0.78 13.27 17.58
CA VAL A 312 1.10 12.22 18.55
C VAL A 312 0.33 10.93 18.24
N VAL A 313 -0.97 11.04 17.95
CA VAL A 313 -1.81 9.89 17.60
C VAL A 313 -1.31 9.23 16.31
N MET A 314 -0.84 9.99 15.32
CA MET A 314 -0.24 9.44 14.10
C MET A 314 1.03 8.65 14.36
N VAL A 315 1.89 9.10 15.28
CA VAL A 315 3.08 8.31 15.71
C VAL A 315 2.66 7.01 16.41
N LEU A 316 1.66 7.07 17.29
CA LEU A 316 1.14 5.89 17.99
C LEU A 316 0.47 4.90 17.03
N PHE A 317 -0.28 5.40 16.07
CA PHE A 317 -0.89 4.56 15.03
C PHE A 317 0.19 3.92 14.14
N GLY A 318 1.22 4.66 13.75
CA GLY A 318 2.38 4.12 13.05
C GLY A 318 3.09 3.02 13.85
N LEU A 319 3.35 3.27 15.14
CA LEU A 319 3.99 2.29 16.04
C LEU A 319 3.13 1.01 16.15
N ALA A 320 1.83 1.15 16.31
CA ALA A 320 0.89 0.03 16.33
C ALA A 320 0.90 -0.74 15.00
N ALA A 321 0.91 -0.03 13.87
CA ALA A 321 1.01 -0.60 12.52
C ALA A 321 2.31 -1.39 12.33
N GLY A 322 3.45 -0.84 12.79
CA GLY A 322 4.75 -1.52 12.73
C GLY A 322 4.79 -2.81 13.56
N ILE A 323 4.28 -2.77 14.79
CA ILE A 323 4.19 -3.97 15.65
C ILE A 323 3.28 -5.01 15.00
N GLY A 324 2.09 -4.62 14.55
CA GLY A 324 1.12 -5.51 13.94
C GLY A 324 1.64 -6.14 12.64
N THR A 325 2.22 -5.35 11.76
CA THR A 325 2.73 -5.80 10.44
C THR A 325 3.89 -6.79 10.62
N ASN A 326 4.87 -6.48 11.48
CA ASN A 326 5.99 -7.39 11.75
C ASN A 326 5.50 -8.72 12.34
N SER A 327 4.59 -8.65 13.29
CA SER A 327 4.04 -9.84 13.95
C SER A 327 3.20 -10.70 12.99
N ALA A 328 2.37 -10.06 12.13
CA ALA A 328 1.59 -10.74 11.11
C ALA A 328 2.50 -11.42 10.06
N LEU A 329 3.59 -10.76 9.67
CA LEU A 329 4.59 -11.33 8.77
C LEU A 329 5.28 -12.55 9.39
N CYS A 330 5.72 -12.44 10.65
CA CYS A 330 6.31 -13.55 11.38
C CYS A 330 5.33 -14.72 11.53
N LEU A 331 4.06 -14.44 11.78
CA LEU A 331 3.01 -15.46 11.89
C LEU A 331 2.76 -16.13 10.53
N MET A 332 2.73 -15.35 9.44
CA MET A 332 2.61 -15.89 8.08
C MET A 332 3.74 -16.86 7.75
N LEU A 333 5.00 -16.48 8.04
CA LEU A 333 6.15 -17.34 7.79
C LEU A 333 6.07 -18.68 8.55
N ASP A 334 5.52 -18.69 9.77
CA ASP A 334 5.32 -19.92 10.54
C ASP A 334 4.19 -20.81 10.00
N LEU A 335 3.21 -20.19 9.33
CA LEU A 335 2.09 -20.89 8.70
C LEU A 335 2.41 -21.32 7.26
N THR A 336 3.62 -21.05 6.78
CA THR A 336 4.05 -21.37 5.42
C THR A 336 4.87 -22.65 5.42
N LEU A 337 4.47 -23.64 4.60
CA LEU A 337 5.27 -24.83 4.36
C LEU A 337 6.40 -24.49 3.39
N PRO A 338 7.64 -25.00 3.61
CA PRO A 338 8.80 -24.71 2.73
C PRO A 338 8.53 -25.05 1.26
N GLU A 339 7.78 -26.12 0.99
CA GLU A 339 7.47 -26.66 -0.34
C GLU A 339 6.60 -25.72 -1.17
N VAL A 340 5.75 -24.91 -0.51
CA VAL A 340 4.78 -24.00 -1.16
C VAL A 340 4.94 -22.54 -0.70
N ALA A 341 6.10 -22.21 -0.13
CA ALA A 341 6.38 -20.88 0.43
C ALA A 341 6.13 -19.74 -0.57
N GLY A 342 6.55 -19.92 -1.82
CA GLY A 342 6.34 -18.93 -2.87
C GLY A 342 4.86 -18.63 -3.13
N THR A 343 4.03 -19.67 -3.13
CA THR A 343 2.57 -19.54 -3.31
C THR A 343 1.92 -18.77 -2.16
N PHE A 344 2.24 -19.14 -0.91
CA PHE A 344 1.68 -18.45 0.25
C PHE A 344 2.06 -16.97 0.28
N VAL A 345 3.32 -16.63 0.01
CA VAL A 345 3.79 -15.24 -0.09
C VAL A 345 3.08 -14.50 -1.23
N GLY A 346 2.89 -15.15 -2.38
CA GLY A 346 2.17 -14.58 -3.52
C GLY A 346 0.70 -14.30 -3.21
N VAL A 347 0.00 -15.27 -2.62
CA VAL A 347 -1.41 -15.11 -2.22
C VAL A 347 -1.56 -14.05 -1.13
N TRP A 348 -0.63 -13.99 -0.17
CA TRP A 348 -0.62 -12.94 0.85
C TRP A 348 -0.44 -11.55 0.24
N GLY A 349 0.53 -11.39 -0.66
CA GLY A 349 0.73 -10.13 -1.38
C GLY A 349 -0.50 -9.70 -2.17
N LEU A 350 -1.18 -10.66 -2.82
CA LEU A 350 -2.43 -10.42 -3.54
C LEU A 350 -3.56 -10.01 -2.58
N ALA A 351 -3.73 -10.72 -1.46
CA ALA A 351 -4.73 -10.38 -0.45
C ALA A 351 -4.52 -8.96 0.10
N GLN A 352 -3.27 -8.58 0.39
CA GLN A 352 -2.95 -7.22 0.82
C GLN A 352 -3.27 -6.17 -0.25
N ALA A 353 -2.91 -6.41 -1.51
CA ALA A 353 -3.15 -5.46 -2.59
C ALA A 353 -4.65 -5.25 -2.81
N LEU A 354 -5.44 -6.34 -2.87
CA LEU A 354 -6.89 -6.27 -3.00
C LEU A 354 -7.55 -5.60 -1.78
N SER A 355 -7.06 -5.87 -0.57
CA SER A 355 -7.57 -5.22 0.64
C SER A 355 -7.29 -3.72 0.66
N ARG A 356 -6.11 -3.29 0.22
CA ARG A 356 -5.79 -1.86 0.06
C ARG A 356 -6.67 -1.20 -0.99
N ALA A 357 -6.89 -1.86 -2.13
CA ALA A 357 -7.80 -1.36 -3.16
C ALA A 357 -9.22 -1.20 -2.60
N LEU A 358 -9.71 -2.23 -1.93
CA LEU A 358 -11.04 -2.21 -1.31
C LEU A 358 -11.13 -1.13 -0.22
N GLY A 359 -10.10 -0.99 0.62
CA GLY A 359 -10.02 0.06 1.64
C GLY A 359 -10.13 1.45 1.06
N LYS A 360 -9.43 1.74 -0.02
CA LYS A 360 -9.50 3.04 -0.71
C LYS A 360 -10.91 3.32 -1.25
N VAL A 361 -11.56 2.34 -1.89
CA VAL A 361 -12.93 2.49 -2.42
C VAL A 361 -13.94 2.65 -1.30
N VAL A 362 -13.88 1.78 -0.31
CA VAL A 362 -14.82 1.80 0.85
C VAL A 362 -14.62 3.06 1.68
N GLY A 363 -13.39 3.46 1.97
CA GLY A 363 -13.09 4.67 2.73
C GLY A 363 -13.61 5.93 2.06
N GLY A 364 -13.40 6.06 0.74
CA GLY A 364 -13.97 7.16 -0.05
C GLY A 364 -15.49 7.13 -0.10
N GLY A 365 -16.09 5.95 -0.30
CA GLY A 365 -17.56 5.77 -0.33
C GLY A 365 -18.21 6.05 1.04
N LEU A 366 -17.60 5.65 2.14
CA LEU A 366 -18.07 5.94 3.50
C LEU A 366 -18.01 7.45 3.79
N LEU A 367 -16.98 8.17 3.28
CA LEU A 367 -16.91 9.61 3.41
C LEU A 367 -18.10 10.28 2.69
N ASP A 368 -18.41 9.86 1.46
CA ASP A 368 -19.55 10.41 0.71
C ASP A 368 -20.89 10.07 1.39
N LEU A 369 -21.02 8.83 1.88
CA LEU A 369 -22.20 8.45 2.67
C LEU A 369 -22.34 9.30 3.94
N GLY A 370 -21.25 9.53 4.66
CA GLY A 370 -21.22 10.37 5.83
C GLY A 370 -21.60 11.83 5.54
N ARG A 371 -21.16 12.36 4.40
CA ARG A 371 -21.57 13.69 3.92
C ARG A 371 -23.07 13.76 3.60
N LEU A 372 -23.61 12.73 2.97
CA LEU A 372 -25.06 12.63 2.69
C LEU A 372 -25.88 12.57 3.98
N LEU A 373 -25.49 11.73 4.93
CA LEU A 373 -26.18 11.57 6.22
C LEU A 373 -26.12 12.82 7.10
N SER A 374 -25.03 13.58 7.01
CA SER A 374 -24.87 14.85 7.76
C SER A 374 -25.51 16.07 7.07
N GLY A 375 -26.22 15.88 5.95
CA GLY A 375 -26.83 16.98 5.19
C GLY A 375 -25.81 17.85 4.43
N SER A 376 -24.57 17.38 4.30
CA SER A 376 -23.43 18.12 3.76
C SER A 376 -23.19 17.85 2.28
N ALA A 377 -24.20 17.40 1.55
CA ALA A 377 -24.08 16.99 0.14
C ALA A 377 -23.52 18.09 -0.80
N ALA A 378 -23.54 19.36 -0.36
CA ALA A 378 -23.03 20.51 -1.13
C ALA A 378 -21.59 20.93 -0.77
N GLY A 379 -20.84 20.13 0.01
CA GLY A 379 -19.41 20.38 0.28
C GLY A 379 -19.11 21.48 1.32
N HIS A 380 -20.09 22.17 1.83
CA HIS A 380 -19.95 23.29 2.78
C HIS A 380 -20.78 23.02 4.04
N SER A 381 -20.48 21.95 4.76
CA SER A 381 -21.05 21.76 6.09
C SER A 381 -20.29 22.61 7.11
N PRO A 382 -20.99 23.26 8.07
CA PRO A 382 -20.35 23.94 9.18
C PRO A 382 -19.56 22.98 10.09
N ASN A 383 -19.85 21.69 10.03
CA ASN A 383 -19.11 20.66 10.76
C ASN A 383 -18.85 19.42 9.87
N PRO A 384 -17.65 19.25 9.31
CA PRO A 384 -17.31 18.10 8.48
C PRO A 384 -17.01 16.81 9.30
N PHE A 385 -16.79 16.92 10.62
CA PHE A 385 -16.35 15.83 11.48
C PHE A 385 -17.25 14.57 11.43
N PRO A 386 -18.61 14.63 11.42
CA PRO A 386 -19.45 13.43 11.40
C PRO A 386 -19.18 12.50 10.20
N ALA A 387 -18.85 13.07 9.02
CA ALA A 387 -18.55 12.28 7.84
C ALA A 387 -17.23 11.48 8.00
N TYR A 388 -16.21 12.10 8.58
CA TYR A 388 -14.95 11.42 8.89
C TYR A 388 -15.10 10.46 10.07
N ALA A 389 -15.92 10.79 11.05
CA ALA A 389 -16.23 9.92 12.19
C ALA A 389 -16.86 8.58 11.73
N LEU A 390 -17.68 8.59 10.68
CA LEU A 390 -18.22 7.37 10.09
C LEU A 390 -17.10 6.49 9.52
N VAL A 391 -16.16 7.05 8.76
CA VAL A 391 -15.04 6.31 8.19
C VAL A 391 -14.18 5.69 9.28
N LEU A 392 -13.72 6.51 10.25
CA LEU A 392 -12.85 6.06 11.35
C LEU A 392 -13.56 5.09 12.29
N GLY A 393 -14.87 5.27 12.52
CA GLY A 393 -15.70 4.37 13.31
C GLY A 393 -15.85 2.99 12.68
N VAL A 394 -16.09 2.93 11.37
CA VAL A 394 -16.14 1.65 10.63
C VAL A 394 -14.76 0.98 10.65
N GLU A 395 -13.69 1.74 10.44
CA GLU A 395 -12.32 1.22 10.49
C GLU A 395 -11.98 0.64 11.87
N PHE A 396 -12.37 1.31 12.95
CA PHE A 396 -12.23 0.80 14.31
C PHE A 396 -12.97 -0.54 14.50
N VAL A 397 -14.21 -0.65 14.00
CA VAL A 397 -14.97 -1.91 14.05
C VAL A 397 -14.28 -3.00 13.24
N VAL A 398 -13.73 -2.69 12.08
CA VAL A 398 -12.94 -3.61 11.25
C VAL A 398 -11.69 -4.09 12.01
N ALA A 399 -11.01 -3.20 12.75
CA ALA A 399 -9.86 -3.56 13.57
C ALA A 399 -10.23 -4.52 14.69
N LEU A 400 -11.38 -4.33 15.35
CA LEU A 400 -11.92 -5.28 16.33
C LEU A 400 -12.28 -6.62 15.67
N GLY A 401 -12.87 -6.60 14.47
CA GLY A 401 -13.14 -7.80 13.68
C GLY A 401 -11.87 -8.59 13.36
N ALA A 402 -10.79 -7.90 12.98
CA ALA A 402 -9.48 -8.52 12.76
C ALA A 402 -8.95 -9.19 14.03
N LEU A 403 -9.07 -8.54 15.19
CA LEU A 403 -8.66 -9.12 16.48
C LEU A 403 -9.46 -10.38 16.82
N LEU A 404 -10.79 -10.36 16.62
CA LEU A 404 -11.66 -11.51 16.86
C LEU A 404 -11.33 -12.70 15.94
N LEU A 405 -10.97 -12.44 14.67
CA LEU A 405 -10.54 -13.50 13.77
C LEU A 405 -9.17 -14.07 14.16
N LEU A 406 -8.24 -13.20 14.58
CA LEU A 406 -6.92 -13.62 15.04
C LEU A 406 -7.02 -14.55 16.26
N ASP A 407 -7.99 -14.32 17.17
CA ASP A 407 -8.22 -15.18 18.33
C ASP A 407 -8.71 -16.58 17.96
N ARG A 408 -9.27 -16.77 16.74
CA ARG A 408 -9.70 -18.07 16.21
C ARG A 408 -8.62 -18.79 15.42
N VAL A 409 -7.48 -18.15 15.16
CA VAL A 409 -6.34 -18.76 14.43
C VAL A 409 -5.66 -19.77 15.35
N ASN A 410 -5.64 -21.03 14.96
CA ASN A 410 -4.92 -22.11 15.61
C ASN A 410 -3.77 -22.57 14.70
N VAL A 411 -2.55 -22.16 15.05
CA VAL A 411 -1.34 -22.46 14.27
C VAL A 411 -1.06 -23.96 14.17
N HIS A 412 -1.34 -24.73 15.22
CA HIS A 412 -1.10 -26.18 15.24
C HIS A 412 -2.04 -26.91 14.27
N GLN A 413 -3.32 -26.60 14.35
CA GLN A 413 -4.33 -27.18 13.46
C GLN A 413 -4.08 -26.77 11.99
N PHE A 414 -3.62 -25.53 11.76
CA PHE A 414 -3.27 -25.06 10.42
C PHE A 414 -2.15 -25.93 9.80
N ARG A 415 -1.08 -26.22 10.55
CA ARG A 415 0.03 -27.06 10.06
C ARG A 415 -0.41 -28.50 9.75
N GLU A 416 -1.28 -29.08 10.59
CA GLU A 416 -1.84 -30.41 10.36
C GLU A 416 -2.72 -30.46 9.11
N ASP A 417 -3.64 -29.51 8.96
CA ASP A 417 -4.58 -29.47 7.83
C ASP A 417 -3.83 -29.23 6.50
N THR A 418 -2.85 -28.32 6.52
CA THR A 418 -2.06 -27.97 5.32
C THR A 418 -1.13 -29.10 4.91
N GLY A 419 -0.53 -29.80 5.86
CA GLY A 419 0.29 -31.00 5.57
C GLY A 419 -0.53 -32.12 4.91
N ARG A 420 -1.73 -32.40 5.42
CA ARG A 420 -2.63 -33.41 4.82
C ARG A 420 -3.10 -33.02 3.41
N SER A 421 -3.38 -31.74 3.16
CA SER A 421 -3.82 -31.26 1.85
C SER A 421 -2.71 -31.34 0.81
N LEU A 422 -1.47 -31.15 1.22
CA LEU A 422 -0.30 -31.24 0.35
C LEU A 422 -0.06 -32.67 -0.09
N ASP A 423 -0.13 -33.62 0.84
CA ASP A 423 -0.01 -35.06 0.54
C ASP A 423 -1.08 -35.51 -0.47
N GLN A 424 -2.31 -34.99 -0.35
CA GLN A 424 -3.40 -35.31 -1.29
C GLN A 424 -3.15 -34.74 -2.70
N VAL A 425 -2.60 -33.52 -2.81
CA VAL A 425 -2.29 -32.91 -4.11
C VAL A 425 -1.12 -33.62 -4.78
N LEU A 426 -0.05 -33.93 -4.04
CA LEU A 426 1.10 -34.66 -4.56
C LEU A 426 0.76 -36.09 -5.02
N VAL A 427 -0.14 -36.77 -4.31
CA VAL A 427 -0.66 -38.08 -4.72
C VAL A 427 -1.52 -37.97 -5.97
N ALA A 428 -2.32 -36.92 -6.14
CA ALA A 428 -3.15 -36.73 -7.32
C ALA A 428 -2.34 -36.36 -8.58
N GLU A 429 -1.16 -35.73 -8.44
CA GLU A 429 -0.24 -35.45 -9.55
C GLU A 429 0.65 -36.65 -9.92
N SER A 430 0.73 -37.64 -9.03
CA SER A 430 1.51 -38.89 -9.28
C SER A 430 0.68 -40.00 -9.92
N LEU A 431 -0.61 -39.82 -10.12
CA LEU A 431 -1.54 -40.71 -10.81
C LEU A 431 -1.91 -40.19 -12.20
#